data_69ab01281a821e7c92d68e07ecc06210
#
_entry.id   69ab01281a821e7c92d68e07ecc06210
#
_cell.length_a   1.000
_cell.length_b   1.000
_cell.length_c   1.000
_cell.angle_alpha   90.00
_cell.angle_beta   90.00
_cell.angle_gamma   90.00
#
_symmetry.space_group_name_H-M   'P 1'
#
loop_
_entity.id
_entity.type
_entity.pdbx_description
1 polymer ?
#
loop_
_entity_poly.entity_id
_entity_poly.type
_entity_poly.pdbx_seq_one_letter_code
_entity_poly.pdbx_strand_id
1 'polypeptide(L)'
;INDRSCIIVTGANMITTDPESVTRAYDLVKSMIGETAELGYGEYRAHIDFMDLASDQYSFGDHAYRRFVETIKDAVDPNGILSPGRHGIWPANRRNR
;
A
#
# COMPACT_ATOMS: atom_id res chain seq x y z
N ILE A 1 21.05 -2.58 -1.52
CA ILE A 1 21.42 -2.75 -2.94
C ILE A 1 22.02 -4.14 -3.11
N ASN A 2 21.52 -4.89 -4.06
CA ASN A 2 22.11 -6.14 -4.53
C ASN A 2 22.15 -6.12 -6.07
N ASP A 3 22.60 -7.20 -6.69
CA ASP A 3 22.76 -7.29 -8.17
C ASP A 3 21.45 -7.14 -8.96
N ARG A 4 20.30 -7.20 -8.30
CA ARG A 4 18.97 -7.26 -8.94
C ARG A 4 17.97 -6.24 -8.41
N SER A 5 18.24 -5.60 -7.29
CA SER A 5 17.30 -4.66 -6.68
C SER A 5 18.01 -3.48 -5.99
N CYS A 6 17.33 -2.35 -6.04
CA CYS A 6 17.72 -1.16 -5.28
C CYS A 6 16.48 -0.69 -4.50
N ILE A 7 16.66 -0.44 -3.22
CA ILE A 7 15.62 0.13 -2.37
C ILE A 7 15.98 1.59 -2.10
N ILE A 8 15.06 2.49 -2.44
CA ILE A 8 15.16 3.92 -2.14
C ILE A 8 14.25 4.20 -0.96
N VAL A 9 14.79 4.82 0.08
CA VAL A 9 14.01 5.26 1.24
C VAL A 9 13.76 6.75 1.11
N THR A 10 12.50 7.13 1.06
CA THR A 10 12.07 8.52 1.00
C THR A 10 11.11 8.83 2.14
N GLY A 11 10.90 10.09 2.43
CA GLY A 11 9.95 10.53 3.44
C GLY A 11 9.49 11.96 3.17
N ALA A 12 8.30 12.29 3.63
CA ALA A 12 7.78 13.64 3.67
C ALA A 12 7.83 14.17 5.10
N ASN A 13 8.42 15.34 5.30
CA ASN A 13 8.43 16.02 6.58
C ASN A 13 7.19 16.93 6.69
N MET A 14 6.57 16.94 7.87
CA MET A 14 5.41 17.79 8.13
C MET A 14 5.49 18.41 9.52
N ILE A 15 4.88 19.57 9.68
CA ILE A 15 4.63 20.20 10.97
C ILE A 15 3.28 19.69 11.47
N THR A 16 3.30 18.79 12.46
CA THR A 16 2.09 18.09 12.95
C THR A 16 1.06 19.01 13.60
N THR A 17 1.47 20.19 14.06
CA THR A 17 0.59 21.22 14.63
C THR A 17 -0.02 22.16 13.58
N ASP A 18 0.39 22.05 12.31
CA ASP A 18 -0.13 22.82 11.19
C ASP A 18 -0.94 21.90 10.26
N PRO A 19 -2.28 22.00 10.23
CA PRO A 19 -3.13 21.16 9.40
C PRO A 19 -2.84 21.27 7.90
N GLU A 20 -2.44 22.44 7.42
CA GLU A 20 -2.08 22.62 6.00
C GLU A 20 -0.78 21.88 5.66
N SER A 21 0.21 21.91 6.56
CA SER A 21 1.45 21.16 6.40
C SER A 21 1.18 19.64 6.35
N VAL A 22 0.29 19.16 7.19
CA VAL A 22 -0.13 17.74 7.20
C VAL A 22 -0.79 17.38 5.87
N THR A 23 -1.75 18.16 5.41
CA THR A 23 -2.46 17.92 4.15
C THR A 23 -1.48 17.89 2.97
N ARG A 24 -0.59 18.88 2.86
CA ARG A 24 0.43 18.91 1.79
C ARG A 24 1.34 17.68 1.80
N ALA A 25 1.76 17.21 2.98
CA ALA A 25 2.60 16.03 3.10
C ALA A 25 1.87 14.75 2.65
N TYR A 26 0.59 14.60 3.01
CA TYR A 26 -0.24 13.48 2.58
C TYR A 26 -0.48 13.48 1.07
N ASP A 27 -0.77 14.64 0.48
CA ASP A 27 -0.99 14.76 -0.96
C ASP A 27 0.31 14.49 -1.74
N LEU A 28 1.44 14.96 -1.24
CA LEU A 28 2.75 14.64 -1.82
C LEU A 28 3.02 13.14 -1.82
N VAL A 29 2.79 12.44 -0.70
CA VAL A 29 3.01 10.99 -0.63
C VAL A 29 2.09 10.23 -1.59
N LYS A 30 0.82 10.61 -1.68
CA LYS A 30 -0.12 10.00 -2.65
C LYS A 30 0.35 10.18 -4.10
N SER A 31 0.78 11.41 -4.46
CA SER A 31 1.33 11.71 -5.78
C SER A 31 2.56 10.85 -6.07
N MET A 32 3.50 10.77 -5.12
CA MET A 32 4.71 9.95 -5.26
C MET A 32 4.40 8.46 -5.48
N ILE A 33 3.43 7.91 -4.75
CA ILE A 33 3.01 6.50 -4.94
C ILE A 33 2.51 6.28 -6.36
N GLY A 34 1.63 7.13 -6.87
CA GLY A 34 1.10 7.02 -8.23
C GLY A 34 2.17 7.21 -9.31
N GLU A 35 2.94 8.28 -9.23
CA GLU A 35 3.97 8.61 -10.22
C GLU A 35 5.09 7.56 -10.28
N THR A 36 5.53 7.05 -9.13
CA THR A 36 6.55 5.99 -9.11
C THR A 36 6.01 4.68 -9.66
N ALA A 37 4.73 4.38 -9.45
CA ALA A 37 4.09 3.20 -10.03
C ALA A 37 4.01 3.28 -11.56
N GLU A 38 3.72 4.45 -12.14
CA GLU A 38 3.75 4.67 -13.59
C GLU A 38 5.15 4.43 -14.20
N LEU A 39 6.20 4.69 -13.41
CA LEU A 39 7.59 4.40 -13.80
C LEU A 39 7.99 2.91 -13.58
N GLY A 40 7.08 2.08 -13.08
CA GLY A 40 7.31 0.67 -12.84
C GLY A 40 7.94 0.35 -11.48
N TYR A 41 7.97 1.31 -10.55
CA TYR A 41 8.46 1.10 -9.19
C TYR A 41 7.31 0.78 -8.24
N GLY A 42 7.53 -0.14 -7.31
CA GLY A 42 6.56 -0.50 -6.29
C GLY A 42 6.98 -0.02 -4.91
N GLU A 43 6.04 0.45 -4.11
CA GLU A 43 6.29 0.81 -2.73
C GLU A 43 6.42 -0.45 -1.87
N TYR A 44 7.58 -0.63 -1.25
CA TYR A 44 7.88 -1.80 -0.41
C TYR A 44 7.22 -1.76 0.96
N ARG A 45 7.08 -0.55 1.56
CA ARG A 45 6.56 -0.35 2.92
C ARG A 45 5.70 0.91 2.97
N ALA A 46 4.43 0.77 2.72
CA ALA A 46 3.49 1.87 2.83
C ALA A 46 3.21 2.26 4.29
N HIS A 47 3.04 3.56 4.54
CA HIS A 47 2.40 4.05 5.75
C HIS A 47 0.99 3.45 5.87
N ILE A 48 0.50 3.29 7.09
CA ILE A 48 -0.79 2.65 7.35
C ILE A 48 -1.95 3.27 6.54
N ASP A 49 -1.95 4.59 6.37
CA ASP A 49 -2.99 5.32 5.65
C ASP A 49 -2.91 5.15 4.13
N PHE A 50 -1.81 4.63 3.60
CA PHE A 50 -1.58 4.47 2.17
C PHE A 50 -1.47 3.00 1.73
N MET A 51 -1.71 2.03 2.63
CA MET A 51 -1.54 0.62 2.32
C MET A 51 -2.45 0.14 1.19
N ASP A 52 -3.70 0.59 1.16
CA ASP A 52 -4.63 0.26 0.08
C ASP A 52 -4.17 0.90 -1.24
N LEU A 53 -3.83 2.19 -1.21
CA LEU A 53 -3.34 2.90 -2.38
C LEU A 53 -2.09 2.24 -2.97
N ALA A 54 -1.10 1.91 -2.14
CA ALA A 54 0.10 1.22 -2.57
C ALA A 54 -0.20 -0.16 -3.14
N SER A 55 -1.08 -0.93 -2.49
CA SER A 55 -1.51 -2.25 -2.96
C SER A 55 -2.24 -2.18 -4.32
N ASP A 56 -2.99 -1.11 -4.57
CA ASP A 56 -3.70 -0.91 -5.83
C ASP A 56 -2.77 -0.71 -7.04
N GLN A 57 -1.53 -0.24 -6.81
CA GLN A 57 -0.55 -0.06 -7.87
C GLN A 57 -0.01 -1.39 -8.42
N TYR A 58 -0.09 -2.48 -7.67
CA TYR A 58 0.32 -3.81 -8.12
C TYR A 58 -0.76 -4.48 -8.98
N SER A 59 -1.00 -3.91 -10.17
CA SER A 59 -2.11 -4.28 -11.07
C SER A 59 -1.78 -5.43 -12.03
N PHE A 60 -0.57 -5.94 -12.04
CA PHE A 60 -0.13 -7.03 -12.92
C PHE A 60 -1.10 -8.23 -12.90
N GLY A 61 -1.44 -8.73 -14.08
CA GLY A 61 -2.31 -9.89 -14.23
C GLY A 61 -3.70 -9.71 -13.59
N ASP A 62 -4.27 -8.51 -13.69
CA ASP A 62 -5.53 -8.15 -13.04
C ASP A 62 -5.45 -8.36 -11.51
N HIS A 63 -4.48 -7.71 -10.89
CA HIS A 63 -4.18 -7.84 -9.46
C HIS A 63 -3.94 -9.29 -8.98
N ALA A 64 -3.25 -10.11 -9.78
CA ALA A 64 -3.02 -11.52 -9.49
C ALA A 64 -2.40 -11.76 -8.11
N TYR A 65 -1.44 -10.93 -7.70
CA TYR A 65 -0.82 -11.01 -6.38
C TYR A 65 -1.87 -10.83 -5.27
N ARG A 66 -2.69 -9.80 -5.36
CA ARG A 66 -3.76 -9.52 -4.38
C ARG A 66 -4.73 -10.68 -4.29
N ARG A 67 -5.26 -11.16 -5.42
CA ARG A 67 -6.19 -12.30 -5.45
C ARG A 67 -5.61 -13.54 -4.80
N PHE A 68 -4.33 -13.83 -5.04
CA PHE A 68 -3.63 -14.96 -4.43
C PHE A 68 -3.53 -14.82 -2.91
N VAL A 69 -3.04 -13.69 -2.40
CA VAL A 69 -2.90 -13.50 -0.94
C VAL A 69 -4.24 -13.38 -0.24
N GLU A 70 -5.27 -12.83 -0.88
CA GLU A 70 -6.64 -12.79 -0.35
C GLU A 70 -7.25 -14.20 -0.26
N THR A 71 -6.97 -15.08 -1.22
CA THR A 71 -7.37 -16.51 -1.14
C THR A 71 -6.74 -17.18 0.08
N ILE A 72 -5.45 -16.93 0.33
CA ILE A 72 -4.78 -17.44 1.53
C ILE A 72 -5.39 -16.83 2.79
N LYS A 73 -5.62 -15.53 2.79
CA LYS A 73 -6.23 -14.79 3.91
C LYS A 73 -7.57 -15.40 4.30
N ASP A 74 -8.44 -15.64 3.33
CA ASP A 74 -9.78 -16.18 3.58
C ASP A 74 -9.73 -17.64 4.11
N ALA A 75 -8.75 -18.40 3.65
CA ALA A 75 -8.56 -19.78 4.09
C ALA A 75 -8.04 -19.89 5.54
N VAL A 76 -7.10 -19.00 5.93
CA VAL A 76 -6.45 -19.07 7.26
C VAL A 76 -7.11 -18.19 8.31
N ASP A 77 -7.87 -17.19 7.89
CA ASP A 77 -8.53 -16.21 8.76
C ASP A 77 -9.97 -15.91 8.30
N PRO A 78 -10.85 -16.92 8.31
CA PRO A 78 -12.22 -16.76 7.81
C PRO A 78 -13.05 -15.74 8.61
N ASN A 79 -12.67 -15.45 9.85
CA ASN A 79 -13.33 -14.48 10.70
C ASN A 79 -12.76 -13.05 10.54
N GLY A 80 -11.65 -12.87 9.83
CA GLY A 80 -11.03 -11.56 9.58
C GLY A 80 -10.46 -10.88 10.82
N ILE A 81 -9.84 -11.66 11.71
CA ILE A 81 -9.30 -11.18 12.99
C ILE A 81 -7.83 -10.76 12.86
N LEU A 82 -7.05 -11.46 12.02
CA LEU A 82 -5.62 -11.27 11.90
C LEU A 82 -5.28 -10.06 11.03
N SER A 83 -4.89 -8.95 11.66
CA SER A 83 -4.40 -7.72 11.01
C SER A 83 -5.16 -7.35 9.72
N PRO A 84 -6.49 -7.15 9.76
CA PRO A 84 -7.26 -6.83 8.57
C PRO A 84 -6.78 -5.49 7.96
N GLY A 85 -6.62 -5.46 6.63
CA GLY A 85 -6.15 -4.28 5.89
C GLY A 85 -4.63 -4.10 5.86
N ARG A 86 -3.87 -4.92 6.57
CA ARG A 86 -2.40 -4.83 6.51
C ARG A 86 -1.90 -5.10 5.09
N HIS A 87 -1.09 -4.19 4.55
CA HIS A 87 -0.63 -4.18 3.15
C HIS A 87 -1.76 -4.24 2.11
N GLY A 88 -2.93 -3.68 2.44
CA GLY A 88 -4.10 -3.72 1.58
C GLY A 88 -4.77 -5.10 1.45
N ILE A 89 -4.43 -6.05 2.36
CA ILE A 89 -5.02 -7.38 2.35
C ILE A 89 -6.19 -7.44 3.32
N TRP A 90 -7.39 -7.53 2.78
CA TRP A 90 -8.63 -7.54 3.53
C TRP A 90 -9.29 -8.92 3.55
N PRO A 91 -9.90 -9.34 4.65
CA PRO A 91 -10.72 -10.55 4.69
C PRO A 91 -12.02 -10.35 3.89
N ALA A 92 -12.61 -11.44 3.40
CA ALA A 92 -13.79 -11.40 2.53
C ALA A 92 -14.96 -10.58 3.09
N ASN A 93 -15.21 -10.67 4.41
CA ASN A 93 -16.29 -9.97 5.10
C ASN A 93 -16.09 -8.45 5.27
N ARG A 94 -14.90 -7.91 4.90
CA ARG A 94 -14.57 -6.47 4.96
C ARG A 94 -14.04 -5.91 3.64
N ARG A 95 -14.16 -6.67 2.57
CA ARG A 95 -13.67 -6.33 1.24
C ARG A 95 -14.74 -5.54 0.49
N ASN A 96 -14.59 -4.23 0.42
CA ASN A 96 -15.51 -3.32 -0.29
C ASN A 96 -15.09 -3.08 -1.75
N ARG A 97 -14.76 -4.15 -2.48
CA ARG A 97 -14.27 -4.05 -3.87
C ARG A 97 -15.14 -4.82 -4.84
#